data_d797b3384c1d9caccb28d76efe17873a
#
_entry.id   d797b3384c1d9caccb28d76efe17873a
#
_cell.length_a   1.000
_cell.length_b   1.000
_cell.length_c   1.000
_cell.angle_alpha   90.00
_cell.angle_beta   90.00
_cell.angle_gamma   90.00
#
_symmetry.space_group_name_H-M   'P 1'
#
loop_
_entity.id
_entity.type
_entity.pdbx_description
1 polymer ?
#
loop_
_entity_poly.entity_id
_entity_poly.type
_entity_poly.pdbx_seq_one_letter_code
_entity_poly.pdbx_strand_id
1 'polypeptide(L)'
;HMDIENNQRYVIVSGVGNNGGDGLGLARQLTAHGKEVEVFIVGKIEKMSECSKINYNILKAMNISTNIVDEENLEYLKCSVKKSDIVVDCIFGRS
;
A
#
# COMPACT_ATOMS: atom_id res chain seq x y z
N HIS A 1 -4.38 24.20 -5.19
CA HIS A 1 -4.08 23.77 -5.07
C HIS A 1 -3.37 23.37 -4.60
N MET A 2 -3.19 23.22 -4.40
CA MET A 2 -2.70 22.96 -3.96
C MET A 2 -1.72 22.55 -3.20
N ASP A 3 -1.13 22.96 -2.75
CA ASP A 3 -0.08 22.70 -1.97
C ASP A 3 -0.35 21.80 -0.94
N ILE A 4 -1.53 21.63 -0.61
CA ILE A 4 -1.90 20.69 0.30
C ILE A 4 -1.44 19.37 -0.06
N GLU A 5 -1.32 19.14 -1.31
CA GLU A 5 -0.95 17.86 -1.77
C GLU A 5 0.37 17.43 -1.37
N ASN A 6 1.23 18.33 -1.02
CA ASN A 6 2.57 17.95 -0.66
C ASN A 6 2.66 17.25 0.66
N ASN A 7 1.63 17.41 1.50
CA ASN A 7 1.66 16.81 2.81
C ASN A 7 0.67 15.69 2.97
N GLN A 8 0.15 15.18 1.87
CA GLN A 8 -0.84 14.13 1.97
C GLN A 8 -0.21 12.81 2.31
N ARG A 9 -0.88 12.06 3.16
CA ARG A 9 -0.49 10.72 3.52
C ARG A 9 -1.44 9.74 2.88
N TYR A 10 -0.88 8.76 2.20
CA TYR A 10 -1.66 7.74 1.53
C TYR A 10 -1.51 6.41 2.26
N VAL A 11 -2.62 5.74 2.47
CA VAL A 11 -2.60 4.38 2.95
C VAL A 11 -3.17 3.51 1.84
N ILE A 12 -2.41 2.53 1.40
CA ILE A 12 -2.84 1.63 0.33
C ILE A 12 -3.04 0.25 0.94
N VAL A 13 -4.23 -0.29 0.79
CA VAL A 13 -4.54 -1.62 1.29
C VAL A 13 -4.64 -2.53 0.08
N SER A 14 -3.73 -3.48 -0.02
CA SER A 14 -3.62 -4.36 -1.19
C SER A 14 -3.83 -5.81 -0.82
N GLY A 15 -4.42 -6.55 -1.75
CA GLY A 15 -4.47 -8.00 -1.61
C GLY A 15 -3.22 -8.63 -2.20
N VAL A 16 -3.19 -9.94 -2.27
CA VAL A 16 -2.01 -10.67 -2.79
C VAL A 16 -2.17 -11.10 -4.23
N GLY A 17 -3.34 -10.94 -4.81
CA GLY A 17 -3.56 -11.33 -6.20
C GLY A 17 -3.08 -10.26 -7.17
N ASN A 18 -3.49 -10.38 -8.43
CA ASN A 18 -3.06 -9.44 -9.46
C ASN A 18 -3.46 -8.01 -9.17
N ASN A 19 -4.63 -7.83 -8.57
CA ASN A 19 -5.07 -6.48 -8.23
C ASN A 19 -4.25 -5.88 -7.13
N GLY A 20 -3.68 -6.72 -6.28
CA GLY A 20 -2.74 -6.24 -5.28
C GLY A 20 -1.51 -5.65 -5.94
N GLY A 21 -1.09 -6.24 -7.08
CA GLY A 21 0.04 -5.70 -7.82
C GLY A 21 -0.21 -4.28 -8.29
N ASP A 22 -1.44 -3.98 -8.67
CA ASP A 22 -1.79 -2.61 -9.07
C ASP A 22 -1.65 -1.65 -7.90
N GLY A 23 -2.07 -2.07 -6.71
CA GLY A 23 -1.93 -1.22 -5.53
C GLY A 23 -0.48 -0.98 -5.17
N LEU A 24 0.34 -2.02 -5.27
CA LEU A 24 1.76 -1.86 -4.97
C LEU A 24 2.43 -0.98 -6.02
N GLY A 25 2.02 -1.10 -7.28
CA GLY A 25 2.54 -0.21 -8.32
C GLY A 25 2.17 1.24 -8.08
N LEU A 26 0.96 1.48 -7.62
CA LEU A 26 0.53 2.82 -7.28
C LEU A 26 1.38 3.39 -6.15
N ALA A 27 1.71 2.56 -5.14
CA ALA A 27 2.54 3.00 -4.05
C ALA A 27 3.91 3.47 -4.56
N ARG A 28 4.47 2.75 -5.52
CA ARG A 28 5.75 3.17 -6.09
C ARG A 28 5.63 4.53 -6.76
N GLN A 29 4.57 4.73 -7.53
CA GLN A 29 4.40 5.98 -8.24
C GLN A 29 4.19 7.14 -7.28
N LEU A 30 3.39 6.95 -6.27
CA LEU A 30 3.14 8.02 -5.30
C LEU A 30 4.41 8.39 -4.57
N THR A 31 5.21 7.39 -4.19
CA THR A 31 6.47 7.67 -3.52
C THR A 31 7.43 8.42 -4.45
N ALA A 32 7.44 8.06 -5.72
CA ALA A 32 8.29 8.75 -6.68
C ALA A 32 7.89 10.21 -6.85
N HIS A 33 6.63 10.52 -6.56
CA HIS A 33 6.16 11.90 -6.63
C HIS A 33 6.26 12.63 -5.28
N GLY A 34 6.98 12.06 -4.34
CA GLY A 34 7.23 12.71 -3.07
C GLY A 34 6.12 12.57 -2.05
N LYS A 35 5.17 11.68 -2.28
CA LYS A 35 4.08 11.49 -1.33
C LYS A 35 4.50 10.53 -0.23
N GLU A 36 3.87 10.67 0.92
CA GLU A 36 4.09 9.77 2.02
C GLU A 36 3.13 8.60 1.87
N VAL A 37 3.66 7.38 1.81
CA VAL A 37 2.83 6.21 1.49
C VAL A 37 3.11 5.10 2.49
N GLU A 38 2.04 4.48 2.96
CA GLU A 38 2.16 3.31 3.80
C GLU A 38 1.30 2.22 3.16
N VAL A 39 1.85 1.02 3.04
CA VAL A 39 1.17 -0.07 2.36
C VAL A 39 0.83 -1.17 3.35
N PHE A 40 -0.40 -1.66 3.28
CA PHE A 40 -0.84 -2.78 4.10
C PHE A 40 -1.28 -3.89 3.16
N ILE A 41 -0.75 -5.07 3.36
CA ILE A 41 -1.03 -6.22 2.50
C ILE A 41 -1.89 -7.21 3.26
N VAL A 42 -3.03 -7.55 2.68
CA VAL A 42 -3.97 -8.48 3.28
C VAL A 42 -3.83 -9.82 2.55
N GLY A 43 -3.43 -10.84 3.27
CA GLY A 43 -3.23 -12.16 2.71
C GLY A 43 -1.84 -12.66 3.02
N LYS A 44 -1.55 -13.86 2.52
CA LYS A 44 -0.27 -14.48 2.79
C LYS A 44 0.71 -14.16 1.67
N ILE A 45 1.91 -13.78 2.05
CA ILE A 45 2.93 -13.44 1.07
C ILE A 45 3.19 -14.61 0.13
N GLU A 46 3.11 -15.84 0.62
CA GLU A 46 3.33 -17.00 -0.22
C GLU A 46 2.34 -17.08 -1.36
N LYS A 47 1.20 -16.45 -1.22
CA LYS A 47 0.17 -16.50 -2.24
C LYS A 47 0.20 -15.33 -3.19
N MET A 48 1.19 -14.49 -3.09
CA MET A 48 1.31 -13.37 -3.99
C MET A 48 1.50 -13.83 -5.42
N SER A 49 0.84 -13.12 -6.35
CA SER A 49 1.09 -13.35 -7.76
C SER A 49 2.51 -12.90 -8.10
N GLU A 50 2.99 -13.34 -9.25
CA GLU A 50 4.32 -12.95 -9.70
C GLU A 50 4.46 -11.44 -9.75
N CYS A 51 3.46 -10.79 -10.32
CA CYS A 51 3.47 -9.34 -10.46
C CYS A 51 3.50 -8.66 -9.08
N SER A 52 2.71 -9.16 -8.13
CA SER A 52 2.70 -8.60 -6.80
C SER A 52 4.04 -8.80 -6.11
N LYS A 53 4.67 -9.96 -6.29
CA LYS A 53 5.96 -10.22 -5.68
C LYS A 53 7.01 -9.25 -6.18
N ILE A 54 7.03 -9.01 -7.47
CA ILE A 54 8.00 -8.09 -8.06
C ILE A 54 7.83 -6.71 -7.48
N ASN A 55 6.59 -6.23 -7.43
CA ASN A 55 6.34 -4.90 -6.89
C ASN A 55 6.64 -4.83 -5.40
N TYR A 56 6.32 -5.89 -4.66
CA TYR A 56 6.60 -5.92 -3.24
C TYR A 56 8.10 -5.77 -2.98
N ASN A 57 8.91 -6.51 -3.74
CA ASN A 57 10.36 -6.44 -3.57
C ASN A 57 10.88 -5.06 -3.92
N ILE A 58 10.33 -4.42 -4.94
CA ILE A 58 10.72 -3.07 -5.30
C ILE A 58 10.39 -2.09 -4.19
N LEU A 59 9.20 -2.21 -3.59
CA LEU A 59 8.84 -1.33 -2.49
C LEU A 59 9.79 -1.47 -1.33
N LYS A 60 10.19 -2.71 -1.02
CA LYS A 60 11.12 -2.92 0.08
C LYS A 60 12.48 -2.31 -0.24
N ALA A 61 12.91 -2.42 -1.49
CA ALA A 61 14.18 -1.83 -1.89
C ALA A 61 14.13 -0.30 -1.82
N MET A 62 12.96 0.28 -2.00
CA MET A 62 12.78 1.73 -1.91
C MET A 62 12.55 2.19 -0.48
N ASN A 63 12.55 1.26 0.49
CA ASN A 63 12.30 1.58 1.89
C ASN A 63 10.91 2.15 2.14
N ILE A 64 9.95 1.73 1.33
CA ILE A 64 8.57 2.14 1.55
C ILE A 64 7.98 1.24 2.62
N SER A 65 7.24 1.83 3.55
CA SER A 65 6.64 1.09 4.64
C SER A 65 5.64 0.08 4.10
N THR A 66 5.91 -1.21 4.29
CA THR A 66 5.01 -2.28 3.89
C THR A 66 4.73 -3.15 5.10
N ASN A 67 3.46 -3.43 5.32
CA ASN A 67 3.02 -4.16 6.51
C ASN A 67 2.08 -5.28 6.11
N ILE A 68 2.29 -6.46 6.67
CA ILE A 68 1.38 -7.58 6.43
C ILE A 68 0.31 -7.51 7.51
N VAL A 69 -0.94 -7.48 7.10
CA VAL A 69 -2.03 -7.33 8.06
C VAL A 69 -2.33 -8.67 8.71
N ASP A 70 -2.31 -8.69 10.04
CA ASP A 70 -2.70 -9.87 10.80
C ASP A 70 -3.34 -9.35 12.08
N GLU A 71 -3.65 -10.24 13.00
CA GLU A 71 -4.33 -9.84 14.22
C GLU A 71 -3.52 -8.84 15.03
N GLU A 72 -2.21 -8.99 15.01
CA GLU A 72 -1.37 -8.12 15.80
C GLU A 72 -1.26 -6.73 15.19
N ASN A 73 -1.34 -6.66 13.87
CA ASN A 73 -1.18 -5.39 13.18
C ASN A 73 -2.47 -4.65 12.92
N LEU A 74 -3.59 -5.26 13.25
CA LEU A 74 -4.88 -4.68 12.88
C LEU A 74 -5.07 -3.30 13.51
N GLU A 75 -4.67 -3.15 14.77
CA GLU A 75 -4.81 -1.85 15.41
C GLU A 75 -3.91 -0.81 14.76
N TYR A 76 -2.74 -1.22 14.34
CA TYR A 76 -1.85 -0.30 13.64
C TYR A 76 -2.47 0.16 12.33
N LEU A 77 -3.10 -0.77 11.60
CA LEU A 77 -3.79 -0.40 10.38
C LEU A 77 -4.88 0.63 10.66
N LYS A 78 -5.66 0.40 11.71
CA LYS A 78 -6.73 1.34 12.06
C LYS A 78 -6.18 2.71 12.38
N CYS A 79 -5.09 2.76 13.11
CA CYS A 79 -4.47 4.04 13.43
C CYS A 79 -3.95 4.74 12.20
N SER A 80 -3.33 3.98 11.30
CA SER A 80 -2.78 4.57 10.08
C SER A 80 -3.88 5.13 9.19
N VAL A 81 -5.00 4.42 9.11
CA VAL A 81 -6.12 4.90 8.31
C VAL A 81 -6.65 6.21 8.89
N LYS A 82 -6.74 6.29 10.21
CA LYS A 82 -7.22 7.52 10.83
C LYS A 82 -6.30 8.69 10.58
N LYS A 83 -5.02 8.46 10.50
CA LYS A 83 -4.05 9.54 10.29
C LYS A 83 -3.84 9.86 8.83
N SER A 84 -4.36 9.03 7.93
CA SER A 84 -4.14 9.24 6.51
C SER A 84 -5.10 10.27 5.96
N ASP A 85 -4.70 10.87 4.86
CA ASP A 85 -5.58 11.77 4.13
C ASP A 85 -6.35 11.01 3.06
N ILE A 86 -5.73 9.98 2.49
CA ILE A 86 -6.34 9.22 1.40
C ILE A 86 -6.09 7.74 1.62
N VAL A 87 -7.14 6.95 1.52
CA VAL A 87 -7.03 5.50 1.62
C VAL A 87 -7.43 4.91 0.27
N VAL A 88 -6.56 4.09 -0.29
CA VAL A 88 -6.83 3.43 -1.56
C VAL A 88 -6.99 1.94 -1.29
N ASP A 89 -8.15 1.39 -1.64
CA ASP A 89 -8.45 0.00 -1.39
C ASP A 89 -8.27 -0.78 -2.68
N CYS A 90 -7.30 -1.68 -2.71
CA CYS A 90 -7.01 -2.50 -3.87
C CYS A 90 -7.16 -3.98 -3.55
N ILE A 91 -7.99 -4.31 -2.59
CA ILE A 91 -8.16 -5.69 -2.19
C ILE A 91 -9.02 -6.46 -3.16
N PHE A 92 -10.17 -5.90 -3.52
CA PHE A 92 -11.13 -6.64 -4.30
C PHE A 92 -10.93 -6.50 -5.78
N GLY A 93 -10.12 -5.62 -6.22
CA GLY A 93 -9.80 -5.54 -7.60
C GLY A 93 -10.99 -5.41 -8.50
N ARG A 94 -11.86 -4.60 -8.19
CA ARG A 94 -12.97 -4.45 -9.06
C ARG A 94 -12.52 -3.93 -10.34
N SER A 95 -12.96 -4.46 -11.28
CA SER A 95 -12.54 -3.95 -12.55
C SER A 95 -13.67 -3.36 -13.26
#